data_553cf59d76e978873a56a57f3b7f12ff
#
_entry.id   553cf59d76e978873a56a57f3b7f12ff
#
_cell.length_a   1.000
_cell.length_b   1.000
_cell.length_c   1.000
_cell.angle_alpha   90.00
_cell.angle_beta   90.00
_cell.angle_gamma   90.00
#
_symmetry.space_group_name_H-M   'P 1'
#
loop_
_entity.id
_entity.type
_entity.pdbx_description
1 polymer ?
#
loop_
_entity_poly.entity_id
_entity_poly.type
_entity_poly.pdbx_seq_one_letter_code
_entity_poly.pdbx_strand_id
1 'polypeptide(L)'
;FMSGENYAEYFDEIASRSLYSTGIDVNTDDKILTLSTCTRDMDISTRRGETNARCVLVARLIRDGESEEVDTSLATVNENPRYPQIWYDKYKKANPYKNAERWYPKGVRA
;
A
#
# COMPACT_ATOMS: atom_id res chain seq x y z
N PHE A 1 3.43 -8.55 -16.64
CA PHE A 1 2.04 -8.65 -16.18
C PHE A 1 1.94 -9.69 -15.07
N MET A 2 1.26 -9.37 -13.98
CA MET A 2 1.02 -10.33 -12.91
C MET A 2 -0.08 -11.30 -13.33
N SER A 3 0.03 -12.59 -12.93
CA SER A 3 -1.07 -13.54 -13.02
C SER A 3 -2.21 -13.13 -12.08
N GLY A 4 -3.41 -13.66 -12.29
CA GLY A 4 -4.56 -13.34 -11.44
C GLY A 4 -4.33 -13.61 -9.95
N GLU A 5 -3.62 -14.69 -9.61
CA GLU A 5 -3.25 -15.01 -8.23
C GLU A 5 -2.30 -13.98 -7.62
N ASN A 6 -1.24 -13.61 -8.32
CA ASN A 6 -0.32 -12.55 -7.88
C ASN A 6 -1.03 -11.21 -7.73
N TYR A 7 -2.03 -10.95 -8.56
CA TYR A 7 -2.79 -9.72 -8.55
C TYR A 7 -3.67 -9.61 -7.30
N ALA A 8 -4.32 -10.70 -6.91
CA ALA A 8 -5.09 -10.77 -5.67
C ALA A 8 -4.20 -10.57 -4.43
N GLU A 9 -3.05 -11.26 -4.37
CA GLU A 9 -2.06 -11.10 -3.30
C GLU A 9 -1.52 -9.66 -3.23
N TYR A 10 -1.32 -9.02 -4.38
CA TYR A 10 -0.92 -7.62 -4.43
C TYR A 10 -1.94 -6.68 -3.80
N PHE A 11 -3.23 -6.91 -4.03
CA PHE A 11 -4.28 -6.12 -3.39
C PHE A 11 -4.31 -6.30 -1.87
N ASP A 12 -4.11 -7.51 -1.39
CA ASP A 12 -4.01 -7.79 0.06
C ASP A 12 -2.82 -7.07 0.69
N GLU A 13 -1.68 -7.07 -0.01
CA GLU A 13 -0.48 -6.36 0.45
C GLU A 13 -0.70 -4.84 0.50
N ILE A 14 -1.35 -4.26 -0.51
CA ILE A 14 -1.70 -2.84 -0.54
C ILE A 14 -2.70 -2.50 0.58
N ALA A 15 -3.71 -3.33 0.79
CA ALA A 15 -4.72 -3.12 1.83
C ALA A 15 -4.08 -3.11 3.23
N SER A 16 -3.13 -4.00 3.49
CA SER A 16 -2.43 -4.07 4.78
C SER A 16 -1.60 -2.81 5.08
N ARG A 17 -1.16 -2.11 4.05
CA ARG A 17 -0.33 -0.90 4.14
C ARG A 17 -1.11 0.40 4.00
N SER A 18 -2.35 0.33 3.53
CA SER A 18 -3.18 1.51 3.31
C SER A 18 -3.57 2.21 4.61
N LEU A 19 -3.52 3.52 4.61
CA LEU A 19 -3.92 4.34 5.77
C LEU A 19 -5.44 4.37 5.96
N TYR A 20 -6.17 4.11 4.88
CA TYR A 20 -7.63 4.09 4.86
C TYR A 20 -8.13 2.87 4.11
N SER A 21 -9.29 2.37 4.51
CA SER A 21 -10.12 1.49 3.70
C SER A 21 -11.20 2.32 3.03
N THR A 22 -11.26 2.31 1.71
CA THR A 22 -12.19 3.15 0.96
C THR A 22 -13.57 2.52 0.78
N GLY A 23 -13.73 1.22 1.06
CA GLY A 23 -14.94 0.47 0.77
C GLY A 23 -15.15 0.16 -0.71
N ILE A 24 -14.20 0.54 -1.57
CA ILE A 24 -14.26 0.25 -3.00
C ILE A 24 -13.84 -1.20 -3.24
N ASP A 25 -14.71 -1.94 -3.93
CA ASP A 25 -14.42 -3.31 -4.34
C ASP A 25 -13.36 -3.32 -5.46
N VAL A 26 -12.38 -4.21 -5.34
CA VAL A 26 -11.33 -4.41 -6.34
C VAL A 26 -11.18 -5.91 -6.59
N ASN A 27 -11.13 -6.29 -7.85
CA ASN A 27 -10.89 -7.67 -8.26
C ASN A 27 -9.84 -7.77 -9.38
N THR A 28 -9.52 -8.98 -9.79
CA THR A 28 -8.44 -9.24 -10.75
C THR A 28 -8.75 -8.81 -12.19
N ASP A 29 -9.98 -8.45 -12.48
CA ASP A 29 -10.40 -7.94 -13.80
C ASP A 29 -10.29 -6.40 -13.87
N ASP A 30 -10.12 -5.74 -12.73
CA ASP A 30 -10.01 -4.29 -12.67
C ASP A 30 -8.68 -3.77 -13.21
N LYS A 31 -8.73 -2.60 -13.80
CA LYS A 31 -7.54 -1.84 -14.20
C LYS A 31 -7.11 -0.93 -13.07
N ILE A 32 -5.84 -0.99 -12.74
CA ILE A 32 -5.25 -0.28 -11.61
C ILE A 32 -4.20 0.70 -12.12
N LEU A 33 -4.21 1.89 -11.54
CA LEU A 33 -3.15 2.87 -11.67
C LEU A 33 -2.42 2.99 -10.34
N THR A 34 -1.11 2.85 -10.36
CA THR A 34 -0.26 3.06 -9.19
C THR A 34 0.64 4.26 -9.42
N LEU A 35 0.55 5.24 -8.54
CA LEU A 35 1.45 6.38 -8.49
C LEU A 35 2.42 6.19 -7.33
N SER A 36 3.71 6.31 -7.58
CA SER A 36 4.76 6.19 -6.57
C SER A 36 5.59 7.47 -6.56
N THR A 37 5.72 8.07 -5.39
CA THR A 37 6.48 9.29 -5.19
C THR A 37 7.44 9.16 -4.02
N CYS A 38 8.52 9.93 -4.03
CA CYS A 38 9.39 10.05 -2.88
C CYS A 38 8.64 10.68 -1.71
N THR A 39 8.98 10.24 -0.49
CA THR A 39 8.52 10.90 0.73
C THR A 39 9.68 11.12 1.67
N ARG A 40 9.67 12.24 2.37
CA ARG A 40 10.59 12.56 3.47
C ARG A 40 10.01 12.30 4.84
N ASP A 41 8.77 11.87 4.92
CA ASP A 41 8.09 11.62 6.20
C ASP A 41 8.78 10.54 7.04
N MET A 42 9.58 9.69 6.38
CA MET A 42 10.34 8.62 7.02
C MET A 42 11.79 8.99 7.30
N ASP A 43 12.23 10.22 6.98
CA ASP A 43 13.61 10.63 7.19
C ASP A 43 13.93 10.74 8.68
N ILE A 44 15.10 10.24 9.05
CA ILE A 44 15.64 10.34 10.40
C ILE A 44 16.84 11.29 10.36
N SER A 45 16.80 12.34 11.15
CA SER A 45 17.81 13.41 11.16
C SER A 45 19.23 12.94 11.46
N THR A 46 19.38 11.81 12.12
CA THR A 46 20.69 11.22 12.47
C THR A 46 21.30 10.36 11.36
N ARG A 47 20.54 10.06 10.32
CA ARG A 47 21.02 9.28 9.18
C ARG A 47 21.44 10.21 8.05
N ARG A 48 22.63 9.98 7.51
CA ARG A 48 23.04 10.63 6.28
C ARG A 48 22.33 9.99 5.10
N GLY A 49 21.78 10.82 4.25
CA GLY A 49 21.11 10.41 3.02
C GLY A 49 19.60 10.29 3.18
N GLU A 50 18.97 10.22 2.03
CA GLU A 50 17.52 10.09 1.92
C GLU A 50 17.11 8.65 2.16
N THR A 51 15.97 8.45 2.79
CA THR A 51 15.37 7.13 2.87
C THR A 51 14.77 6.76 1.51
N ASN A 52 14.76 5.46 1.19
CA ASN A 52 14.10 4.95 -0.01
C ASN A 52 12.59 4.74 0.19
N ALA A 53 12.01 5.40 1.19
CA ALA A 53 10.58 5.33 1.44
C ALA A 53 9.80 6.01 0.31
N ARG A 54 8.65 5.42 -0.01
CA ARG A 54 7.75 5.91 -1.06
C ARG A 54 6.35 6.08 -0.50
N CYS A 55 5.70 7.13 -0.93
CA CYS A 55 4.26 7.26 -0.81
C CYS A 55 3.63 6.69 -2.08
N VAL A 56 2.71 5.76 -1.92
CA VAL A 56 2.07 5.06 -3.04
C VAL A 56 0.58 5.30 -3.00
N LEU A 57 0.03 5.77 -4.10
CA LEU A 57 -1.41 5.88 -4.33
C LEU A 57 -1.82 4.83 -5.35
N VAL A 58 -2.78 3.99 -4.98
CA VAL A 58 -3.34 2.98 -5.87
C VAL A 58 -4.78 3.32 -6.16
N ALA A 59 -5.13 3.45 -7.42
CA ALA A 59 -6.47 3.78 -7.88
C ALA A 59 -7.00 2.71 -8.82
N ARG A 60 -8.29 2.43 -8.72
CA ARG A 60 -9.01 1.55 -9.63
C ARG A 60 -9.72 2.39 -10.70
N LEU A 61 -9.64 1.95 -11.96
CA LEU A 61 -10.43 2.54 -13.02
C LEU A 61 -11.92 2.29 -12.76
N ILE A 62 -12.74 3.31 -12.97
CA ILE A 62 -14.20 3.17 -12.94
C ILE A 62 -14.63 2.12 -13.96
N ARG A 63 -15.44 1.16 -13.51
CA ARG A 63 -15.97 0.09 -14.38
C ARG A 63 -17.03 0.65 -15.33
N ASP A 64 -17.19 -0.01 -16.47
CA ASP A 64 -18.24 0.33 -17.42
C ASP A 64 -19.62 0.31 -16.74
N GLY A 65 -20.38 1.39 -16.89
CA GLY A 65 -21.69 1.56 -16.27
C GLY A 65 -21.71 1.92 -14.79
N GLU A 66 -20.54 2.02 -14.16
CA GLU A 66 -20.40 2.46 -12.77
C GLU A 66 -20.46 3.99 -12.68
N SER A 67 -21.08 4.53 -11.61
CA SER A 67 -21.10 5.96 -11.34
C SER A 67 -19.71 6.50 -11.07
N GLU A 68 -19.43 7.73 -11.54
CA GLU A 68 -18.22 8.49 -11.21
C GLU A 68 -18.27 9.08 -9.78
N GLU A 69 -19.44 9.09 -9.17
CA GLU A 69 -19.61 9.57 -7.80
C GLU A 69 -18.98 8.61 -6.80
N VAL A 70 -18.25 9.16 -5.84
CA VAL A 70 -17.60 8.41 -4.77
C VAL A 70 -18.29 8.72 -3.44
N ASP A 71 -18.73 7.69 -2.76
CA ASP A 71 -19.27 7.81 -1.41
C ASP A 71 -18.11 7.77 -0.38
N THR A 72 -17.63 8.94 -0.01
CA THR A 72 -16.54 9.08 0.96
C THR A 72 -16.94 8.68 2.38
N SER A 73 -18.23 8.54 2.67
CA SER A 73 -18.72 8.09 3.99
C SER A 73 -18.39 6.63 4.28
N LEU A 74 -18.09 5.84 3.24
CA LEU A 74 -17.66 4.44 3.37
C LEU A 74 -16.17 4.31 3.77
N ALA A 75 -15.40 5.38 3.68
CA ALA A 75 -13.99 5.35 4.04
C ALA A 75 -13.82 5.26 5.55
N THR A 76 -12.97 4.35 5.99
CA THR A 76 -12.60 4.17 7.40
C THR A 76 -11.08 4.23 7.56
N VAL A 77 -10.64 4.70 8.71
CA VAL A 77 -9.20 4.73 9.04
C VAL A 77 -8.73 3.32 9.35
N ASN A 78 -7.60 2.92 8.76
CA ASN A 78 -6.88 1.74 9.21
C ASN A 78 -6.04 2.11 10.43
N GLU A 79 -6.42 1.61 11.60
CA GLU A 79 -5.74 1.94 12.86
C GLU A 79 -4.35 1.32 13.00
N ASN A 80 -4.07 0.25 12.25
CA ASN A 80 -2.81 -0.48 12.33
C ASN A 80 -2.22 -0.77 10.94
N PRO A 81 -1.93 0.25 10.12
CA PRO A 81 -1.30 0.02 8.83
C PRO A 81 0.11 -0.55 9.01
N ARG A 82 0.49 -1.43 8.10
CA ARG A 82 1.85 -1.97 8.08
C ARG A 82 2.80 -0.95 7.49
N TYR A 83 3.50 -0.22 8.35
CA TYR A 83 4.55 0.70 7.95
C TYR A 83 5.88 -0.01 7.66
N PRO A 84 6.79 0.61 6.90
CA PRO A 84 8.17 0.12 6.81
C PRO A 84 8.88 0.23 8.16
N GLN A 85 9.91 -0.60 8.38
CA GLN A 85 10.66 -0.62 9.64
C GLN A 85 11.16 0.78 10.04
N ILE A 86 11.58 1.58 9.07
CA ILE A 86 12.09 2.94 9.32
C ILE A 86 11.07 3.85 10.02
N TRP A 87 9.78 3.65 9.79
CA TRP A 87 8.73 4.39 10.49
C TRP A 87 8.71 4.06 11.99
N TYR A 88 8.80 2.77 12.32
CA TYR A 88 8.86 2.32 13.72
C TYR A 88 10.12 2.81 14.41
N ASP A 89 11.25 2.82 13.71
CA ASP A 89 12.51 3.36 14.21
C ASP A 89 12.38 4.87 14.51
N LYS A 90 11.79 5.62 13.58
CA LYS A 90 11.59 7.07 13.73
C LYS A 90 10.73 7.42 14.91
N TYR A 91 9.63 6.72 15.11
CA TYR A 91 8.66 6.98 16.17
C TYR A 91 8.92 6.16 17.45
N LYS A 92 10.03 5.42 17.49
CA LYS A 92 10.45 4.58 18.63
C LYS A 92 9.35 3.64 19.09
N LYS A 93 8.71 2.97 18.12
CA LYS A 93 7.65 1.99 18.34
C LYS A 93 8.12 0.60 17.96
N ALA A 94 7.59 -0.42 18.65
CA ALA A 94 7.81 -1.80 18.27
C ALA A 94 7.07 -2.11 16.95
N ASN A 95 7.76 -2.80 16.03
CA ASN A 95 7.15 -3.23 14.79
C ASN A 95 6.49 -4.61 14.97
N PRO A 96 5.16 -4.72 14.96
CA PRO A 96 4.47 -6.00 15.09
C PRO A 96 4.69 -6.92 13.89
N TYR A 97 5.17 -6.37 12.76
CA TYR A 97 5.43 -7.10 11.51
C TYR A 97 6.91 -7.39 11.27
N LYS A 98 7.74 -7.27 12.30
CA LYS A 98 9.20 -7.39 12.18
C LYS A 98 9.65 -8.70 11.50
N ASN A 99 8.94 -9.80 11.77
CA ASN A 99 9.24 -11.12 11.24
C ASN A 99 8.35 -11.51 10.05
N ALA A 100 7.52 -10.60 9.55
CA ALA A 100 6.70 -10.87 8.38
C ALA A 100 7.57 -10.97 7.13
N GLU A 101 7.30 -11.98 6.32
CA GLU A 101 7.98 -12.16 5.05
C GLU A 101 7.67 -11.00 4.09
N ARG A 102 8.65 -10.67 3.27
CA ARG A 102 8.41 -9.76 2.15
C ARG A 102 7.62 -10.49 1.08
N TRP A 103 6.57 -9.84 0.62
CA TRP A 103 5.83 -10.36 -0.51
C TRP A 103 6.55 -10.04 -1.83
N TYR A 104 6.59 -11.02 -2.70
CA TYR A 104 7.05 -10.87 -4.08
C TYR A 104 6.08 -11.63 -4.99
N PRO A 105 5.80 -11.12 -6.19
CA PRO A 105 5.04 -11.89 -7.18
C PRO A 105 5.72 -13.22 -7.49
N LYS A 106 4.96 -14.26 -7.69
CA LYS A 106 5.49 -15.57 -8.12
C LYS A 106 6.31 -15.40 -9.40
N GLY A 107 7.49 -16.02 -9.42
CA GLY A 107 8.42 -15.91 -10.54
C GLY A 107 9.35 -14.69 -10.51
N VAL A 108 9.16 -13.77 -9.56
CA VAL A 108 10.08 -12.67 -9.33
C VAL A 108 11.02 -13.04 -8.19
N ARG A 109 12.31 -12.93 -8.43
CA ARG A 109 13.31 -13.18 -7.38
C ARG A 109 13.40 -11.98 -6.43
N ALA A 110 13.48 -12.30 -5.17
CA ALA A 110 13.75 -11.32 -4.13
C ALA A 110 15.15 -10.69 -4.31
#